data_440ff551f45d1f38eb561d0652281977
#
_entry.id   440ff551f45d1f38eb561d0652281977
#
_cell.length_a   1.000
_cell.length_b   1.000
_cell.length_c   1.000
_cell.angle_alpha   90.00
_cell.angle_beta   90.00
_cell.angle_gamma   90.00
#
_symmetry.space_group_name_H-M   'P 1'
#
loop_
_entity.id
_entity.type
_entity.pdbx_description
1 polymer ?
#
loop_
_entity_poly.entity_id
_entity_poly.type
_entity_poly.pdbx_seq_one_letter_code
_entity_poly.pdbx_strand_id
1 'polypeptide(L)'
;MFKLLKTEDKARRGEFTCPHGTVQTPVFMNVGTQAAIKGALSAEDLEHIGTQVELSNTYHLHLRPGDEVVKKMGGLHKFMTWNGPILTDSGGFQVFSLAGLRKIKEEGVTFASHLDGHRIFMGPEESMRIQSNLGSDIAMAFDECVENPATYPYAKASCERTARWLARCKQALAKYNAEPDAVNPGQQLWGINQGATFKDLRIWHMQEIAKLDLPGYAIGGLAVGEPTEVMYDIIDAVEPYMPKNKPRYLMGVGTPSNIIESVARGIDFFDCVMPARNARHGKLFTWQGAMNMKNAKYIYDDSPIDPQCDCPVCRRYSRAYIRHLFKAEEMLAMRLSVMHNLYFYNKLTEKIRDALDEGTFADFRAEYSRKLDEKI
;
A
#
# COMPACT_ATOMS: atom_id res chain seq x y z
N MET A 1 8.37 -14.11 8.52
CA MET A 1 9.87 -14.00 8.55
C MET A 1 10.32 -13.49 7.18
N PHE A 2 11.31 -12.56 7.14
CA PHE A 2 11.87 -12.06 5.87
C PHE A 2 13.21 -12.72 5.58
N LYS A 3 13.40 -13.16 4.33
CA LYS A 3 14.65 -13.74 3.83
C LYS A 3 15.11 -12.93 2.62
N LEU A 4 16.25 -12.27 2.75
CA LEU A 4 16.91 -11.59 1.62
C LEU A 4 17.61 -12.67 0.77
N LEU A 5 17.30 -12.72 -0.52
CA LEU A 5 17.83 -13.71 -1.47
C LEU A 5 18.99 -13.16 -2.29
N LYS A 6 18.82 -11.93 -2.81
CA LYS A 6 19.79 -11.29 -3.68
C LYS A 6 19.74 -9.76 -3.55
N THR A 7 20.83 -9.11 -3.85
CA THR A 7 20.90 -7.63 -3.97
C THR A 7 21.63 -7.24 -5.25
N GLU A 8 21.19 -6.15 -5.86
CA GLU A 8 21.87 -5.46 -6.95
C GLU A 8 21.95 -3.99 -6.52
N ASP A 9 23.15 -3.51 -6.17
CA ASP A 9 23.33 -2.29 -5.38
C ASP A 9 22.48 -2.30 -4.11
N LYS A 10 21.55 -1.33 -3.97
CA LYS A 10 20.58 -1.26 -2.88
C LYS A 10 19.30 -2.04 -3.16
N ALA A 11 19.01 -2.37 -4.44
CA ALA A 11 17.82 -3.10 -4.81
C ALA A 11 17.84 -4.51 -4.22
N ARG A 12 16.69 -4.98 -3.73
CA ARG A 12 16.57 -6.18 -2.91
C ARG A 12 15.58 -7.16 -3.49
N ARG A 13 15.98 -8.41 -3.64
CA ARG A 13 15.14 -9.56 -3.94
C ARG A 13 14.97 -10.39 -2.69
N GLY A 14 13.75 -10.62 -2.24
CA GLY A 14 13.50 -11.34 -1.00
C GLY A 14 12.20 -12.14 -0.96
N GLU A 15 11.98 -12.82 0.15
CA GLU A 15 10.77 -13.56 0.49
C GLU A 15 10.30 -13.15 1.88
N PHE A 16 9.01 -12.89 2.01
CA PHE A 16 8.38 -12.63 3.30
C PHE A 16 7.31 -13.68 3.58
N THR A 17 7.43 -14.40 4.69
CA THR A 17 6.48 -15.43 5.10
C THR A 17 5.62 -14.96 6.27
N CYS A 18 4.32 -15.12 6.15
CA CYS A 18 3.29 -14.84 7.15
C CYS A 18 2.30 -16.02 7.24
N PRO A 19 1.29 -15.99 8.12
CA PRO A 19 0.36 -17.11 8.32
C PRO A 19 -0.36 -17.58 7.05
N HIS A 20 -0.74 -16.67 6.14
CA HIS A 20 -1.49 -17.00 4.92
C HIS A 20 -0.62 -17.10 3.66
N GLY A 21 0.70 -17.22 3.78
CA GLY A 21 1.54 -17.52 2.64
C GLY A 21 2.89 -16.81 2.62
N THR A 22 3.60 -16.99 1.50
CA THR A 22 4.91 -16.38 1.24
C THR A 22 4.79 -15.38 0.10
N VAL A 23 5.26 -14.16 0.34
CA VAL A 23 5.26 -13.03 -0.59
C VAL A 23 6.64 -12.90 -1.21
N GLN A 24 6.70 -12.86 -2.54
CA GLN A 24 7.93 -12.57 -3.29
C GLN A 24 8.11 -11.06 -3.41
N THR A 25 9.26 -10.54 -3.02
CA THR A 25 9.54 -9.09 -3.05
C THR A 25 10.59 -8.71 -4.08
N PRO A 26 10.53 -7.53 -4.68
CA PRO A 26 9.56 -6.45 -4.50
C PRO A 26 8.12 -6.81 -4.88
N VAL A 27 7.13 -6.19 -4.20
CA VAL A 27 5.71 -6.49 -4.41
C VAL A 27 4.85 -5.23 -4.34
N PHE A 28 3.80 -5.18 -5.17
CA PHE A 28 2.73 -4.19 -5.09
C PHE A 28 1.50 -4.82 -4.42
N MET A 29 0.98 -4.18 -3.37
CA MET A 29 -0.21 -4.60 -2.65
C MET A 29 -1.45 -3.93 -3.25
N ASN A 30 -2.43 -4.74 -3.65
CA ASN A 30 -3.66 -4.20 -4.24
C ASN A 30 -4.61 -3.72 -3.15
N VAL A 31 -5.06 -2.45 -3.26
CA VAL A 31 -5.82 -1.79 -2.19
C VAL A 31 -7.31 -2.07 -2.30
N GLY A 32 -7.82 -2.87 -1.38
CA GLY A 32 -9.24 -3.17 -1.17
C GLY A 32 -9.80 -2.45 0.05
N THR A 33 -10.10 -1.16 -0.08
CA THR A 33 -10.46 -0.24 1.00
C THR A 33 -11.49 -0.79 2.01
N GLN A 34 -12.48 -1.54 1.55
CA GLN A 34 -13.57 -2.08 2.37
C GLN A 34 -13.82 -3.56 2.02
N ALA A 35 -12.80 -4.38 2.14
CA ALA A 35 -12.82 -5.81 1.77
C ALA A 35 -13.22 -6.04 0.29
N ALA A 36 -12.93 -5.10 -0.57
CA ALA A 36 -13.14 -5.19 -2.02
C ALA A 36 -12.38 -4.08 -2.75
N ILE A 37 -11.91 -4.36 -3.96
CA ILE A 37 -11.28 -3.34 -4.81
C ILE A 37 -12.36 -2.43 -5.41
N LYS A 38 -12.21 -1.12 -5.23
CA LYS A 38 -13.08 -0.14 -5.92
C LYS A 38 -12.91 -0.27 -7.43
N GLY A 39 -13.98 -0.67 -8.10
CA GLY A 39 -14.00 -1.04 -9.53
C GLY A 39 -14.53 -2.46 -9.73
N ALA A 40 -15.17 -3.01 -8.68
CA ALA A 40 -15.89 -4.28 -8.69
C ALA A 40 -14.99 -5.50 -9.00
N LEU A 41 -13.80 -5.57 -8.37
CA LEU A 41 -13.00 -6.79 -8.37
C LEU A 41 -13.21 -7.56 -7.07
N SER A 42 -13.47 -8.85 -7.23
CA SER A 42 -13.59 -9.84 -6.16
C SER A 42 -12.22 -10.42 -5.76
N ALA A 43 -12.20 -11.24 -4.70
CA ALA A 43 -11.02 -12.04 -4.34
C ALA A 43 -10.59 -12.99 -5.48
N GLU A 44 -11.54 -13.63 -6.18
CA GLU A 44 -11.26 -14.45 -7.34
C GLU A 44 -10.58 -13.67 -8.48
N ASP A 45 -11.02 -12.43 -8.74
CA ASP A 45 -10.35 -11.56 -9.71
C ASP A 45 -8.90 -11.26 -9.28
N LEU A 46 -8.65 -11.04 -7.97
CA LEU A 46 -7.31 -10.80 -7.44
C LEU A 46 -6.40 -12.02 -7.64
N GLU A 47 -6.91 -13.23 -7.42
CA GLU A 47 -6.18 -14.46 -7.69
C GLU A 47 -5.81 -14.55 -9.18
N HIS A 48 -6.76 -14.31 -10.08
CA HIS A 48 -6.56 -14.35 -11.54
C HIS A 48 -5.55 -13.32 -12.07
N ILE A 49 -5.38 -12.20 -11.39
CA ILE A 49 -4.38 -11.17 -11.78
C ILE A 49 -3.05 -11.30 -11.03
N GLY A 50 -2.85 -12.38 -10.26
CA GLY A 50 -1.59 -12.67 -9.60
C GLY A 50 -1.28 -11.76 -8.40
N THR A 51 -2.32 -11.29 -7.70
CA THR A 51 -2.15 -10.53 -6.45
C THR A 51 -1.50 -11.41 -5.38
N GLN A 52 -0.43 -10.93 -4.77
CA GLN A 52 0.21 -11.64 -3.67
C GLN A 52 -0.26 -11.15 -2.29
N VAL A 53 -0.56 -9.86 -2.16
CA VAL A 53 -1.00 -9.24 -0.90
C VAL A 53 -2.15 -8.29 -1.20
N GLU A 54 -3.23 -8.42 -0.44
CA GLU A 54 -4.32 -7.43 -0.41
C GLU A 54 -4.09 -6.46 0.75
N LEU A 55 -4.40 -5.17 0.55
CA LEU A 55 -4.37 -4.16 1.60
C LEU A 55 -5.78 -3.67 1.91
N SER A 56 -6.24 -3.88 3.14
CA SER A 56 -7.52 -3.41 3.65
C SER A 56 -7.38 -2.23 4.61
N ASN A 57 -8.36 -1.31 4.62
CA ASN A 57 -8.30 -0.11 5.46
C ASN A 57 -9.00 -0.29 6.80
N THR A 58 -8.26 -0.19 7.88
CA THR A 58 -8.73 -0.30 9.27
C THR A 58 -9.85 0.67 9.61
N TYR A 59 -9.67 1.96 9.31
CA TYR A 59 -10.66 2.99 9.59
C TYR A 59 -12.00 2.73 8.88
N HIS A 60 -11.97 2.45 7.59
CA HIS A 60 -13.18 2.24 6.81
C HIS A 60 -13.94 0.99 7.25
N LEU A 61 -13.24 -0.09 7.55
CA LEU A 61 -13.83 -1.35 8.01
C LEU A 61 -14.36 -1.26 9.45
N HIS A 62 -13.70 -0.48 10.32
CA HIS A 62 -14.22 -0.16 11.65
C HIS A 62 -15.56 0.58 11.59
N LEU A 63 -15.70 1.55 10.67
CA LEU A 63 -16.96 2.28 10.49
C LEU A 63 -18.03 1.44 9.82
N ARG A 64 -17.67 0.61 8.85
CA ARG A 64 -18.61 -0.20 8.09
C ARG A 64 -17.92 -1.43 7.48
N PRO A 65 -18.33 -2.65 7.84
CA PRO A 65 -19.51 -3.01 8.63
C PRO A 65 -19.31 -2.93 10.14
N GLY A 66 -18.12 -2.60 10.63
CA GLY A 66 -17.64 -2.73 12.00
C GLY A 66 -16.72 -3.93 12.17
N ASP A 67 -15.58 -3.74 12.85
CA ASP A 67 -14.57 -4.79 13.07
C ASP A 67 -15.12 -5.98 13.87
N GLU A 68 -16.06 -5.75 14.80
CA GLU A 68 -16.74 -6.82 15.54
C GLU A 68 -17.57 -7.73 14.62
N VAL A 69 -18.19 -7.19 13.58
CA VAL A 69 -18.91 -7.99 12.57
C VAL A 69 -17.92 -8.87 11.83
N VAL A 70 -16.80 -8.32 11.39
CA VAL A 70 -15.75 -9.05 10.67
C VAL A 70 -15.16 -10.15 11.56
N LYS A 71 -14.89 -9.87 12.86
CA LYS A 71 -14.43 -10.86 13.83
C LYS A 71 -15.40 -12.05 13.93
N LYS A 72 -16.71 -11.77 14.09
CA LYS A 72 -17.76 -12.81 14.17
C LYS A 72 -17.85 -13.67 12.91
N MET A 73 -17.51 -13.11 11.76
CA MET A 73 -17.46 -13.82 10.48
C MET A 73 -16.15 -14.58 10.26
N GLY A 74 -15.22 -14.53 11.23
CA GLY A 74 -13.95 -15.26 11.21
C GLY A 74 -12.79 -14.50 10.57
N GLY A 75 -12.85 -13.15 10.57
CA GLY A 75 -11.83 -12.26 10.04
C GLY A 75 -11.97 -11.96 8.55
N LEU A 76 -11.13 -11.04 8.05
CA LEU A 76 -11.18 -10.58 6.66
C LEU A 76 -11.02 -11.70 5.64
N HIS A 77 -10.13 -12.66 5.87
CA HIS A 77 -9.90 -13.76 4.97
C HIS A 77 -11.19 -14.54 4.66
N LYS A 78 -11.95 -14.90 5.70
CA LYS A 78 -13.25 -15.56 5.52
C LYS A 78 -14.33 -14.63 5.00
N PHE A 79 -14.34 -13.39 5.49
CA PHE A 79 -15.36 -12.39 5.14
C PHE A 79 -15.35 -12.03 3.65
N MET A 80 -14.15 -11.88 3.05
CA MET A 80 -14.01 -11.56 1.63
C MET A 80 -13.57 -12.73 0.76
N THR A 81 -13.45 -13.95 1.33
CA THR A 81 -13.01 -15.17 0.64
C THR A 81 -11.63 -15.07 -0.02
N TRP A 82 -10.71 -14.35 0.61
CA TRP A 82 -9.33 -14.21 0.16
C TRP A 82 -8.41 -15.11 0.98
N ASN A 83 -7.60 -15.94 0.30
CA ASN A 83 -6.74 -16.92 0.97
C ASN A 83 -5.28 -16.47 1.11
N GLY A 84 -4.90 -15.40 0.44
CA GLY A 84 -3.54 -14.86 0.48
C GLY A 84 -3.28 -13.89 1.64
N PRO A 85 -2.05 -13.41 1.78
CA PRO A 85 -1.68 -12.40 2.78
C PRO A 85 -2.52 -11.13 2.70
N ILE A 86 -2.85 -10.56 3.88
CA ILE A 86 -3.52 -9.28 4.04
C ILE A 86 -2.67 -8.37 4.92
N LEU A 87 -2.51 -7.12 4.48
CA LEU A 87 -2.03 -6.02 5.31
C LEU A 87 -3.19 -5.11 5.67
N THR A 88 -3.32 -4.71 6.95
CA THR A 88 -4.21 -3.63 7.35
C THR A 88 -3.41 -2.38 7.68
N ASP A 89 -3.83 -1.22 7.14
CA ASP A 89 -3.24 0.06 7.52
C ASP A 89 -3.56 0.42 8.97
N SER A 90 -2.89 1.44 9.50
CA SER A 90 -3.08 1.87 10.90
C SER A 90 -4.44 2.55 11.17
N GLY A 91 -5.13 3.02 10.12
CA GLY A 91 -6.24 3.96 10.21
C GLY A 91 -5.78 5.42 10.46
N GLY A 92 -4.52 5.65 10.79
CA GLY A 92 -3.97 6.97 11.13
C GLY A 92 -4.09 7.97 9.99
N PHE A 93 -3.68 7.61 8.78
CA PHE A 93 -3.76 8.50 7.62
C PHE A 93 -5.20 9.01 7.37
N GLN A 94 -6.21 8.14 7.45
CA GLN A 94 -7.61 8.51 7.24
C GLN A 94 -8.11 9.44 8.36
N VAL A 95 -7.71 9.20 9.60
CA VAL A 95 -7.98 10.09 10.72
C VAL A 95 -7.38 11.48 10.49
N PHE A 96 -6.18 11.56 9.91
CA PHE A 96 -5.50 12.83 9.64
C PHE A 96 -5.99 13.51 8.36
N SER A 97 -6.36 12.77 7.32
CA SER A 97 -6.75 13.33 6.02
C SER A 97 -8.24 13.66 5.88
N LEU A 98 -9.13 12.93 6.59
CA LEU A 98 -10.58 13.05 6.45
C LEU A 98 -11.25 13.85 7.56
N ALA A 99 -10.60 14.01 8.70
CA ALA A 99 -11.18 14.68 9.86
C ALA A 99 -10.83 16.18 9.88
N GLY A 100 -11.76 17.04 9.44
CA GLY A 100 -11.60 18.51 9.47
C GLY A 100 -11.45 19.10 10.88
N LEU A 101 -11.96 18.40 11.92
CA LEU A 101 -11.82 18.75 13.35
C LEU A 101 -11.31 17.54 14.10
N ARG A 102 -10.00 17.52 14.38
CA ARG A 102 -9.33 16.48 15.15
C ARG A 102 -8.65 17.08 16.39
N LYS A 103 -8.68 16.34 17.48
CA LYS A 103 -7.94 16.69 18.70
C LYS A 103 -6.94 15.59 19.01
N ILE A 104 -5.67 15.89 18.83
CA ILE A 104 -4.55 14.99 19.07
C ILE A 104 -4.09 15.17 20.51
N LYS A 105 -3.92 14.06 21.22
CA LYS A 105 -3.34 13.99 22.56
C LYS A 105 -2.36 12.82 22.62
N GLU A 106 -1.71 12.67 23.78
CA GLU A 106 -0.78 11.54 24.01
C GLU A 106 -1.53 10.18 24.01
N GLU A 107 -2.77 10.17 24.47
CA GLU A 107 -3.61 8.95 24.52
C GLU A 107 -4.01 8.48 23.12
N GLY A 108 -4.25 9.41 22.20
CA GLY A 108 -4.76 9.14 20.85
C GLY A 108 -5.42 10.35 20.23
N VAL A 109 -6.30 10.12 19.25
CA VAL A 109 -6.96 11.15 18.46
C VAL A 109 -8.48 11.01 18.57
N THR A 110 -9.15 12.12 18.91
CA THR A 110 -10.62 12.22 18.83
C THR A 110 -10.99 13.00 17.57
N PHE A 111 -11.89 12.46 16.76
CA PHE A 111 -12.31 13.05 15.49
C PHE A 111 -13.77 12.69 15.17
N ALA A 112 -14.34 13.32 14.14
CA ALA A 112 -15.69 13.05 13.67
C ALA A 112 -15.70 12.05 12.52
N SER A 113 -16.58 11.06 12.54
CA SER A 113 -16.84 10.14 11.44
C SER A 113 -17.23 10.93 10.17
N HIS A 114 -16.66 10.59 9.03
CA HIS A 114 -17.05 11.18 7.75
C HIS A 114 -18.41 10.68 7.22
N LEU A 115 -18.98 9.63 7.83
CA LEU A 115 -20.26 9.06 7.42
C LEU A 115 -21.45 9.79 8.03
N ASP A 116 -21.38 10.09 9.33
CA ASP A 116 -22.50 10.58 10.12
C ASP A 116 -22.12 11.63 11.17
N GLY A 117 -20.83 11.96 11.26
CA GLY A 117 -20.32 12.99 12.17
C GLY A 117 -20.22 12.58 13.64
N HIS A 118 -20.52 11.32 14.01
CA HIS A 118 -20.34 10.91 15.41
C HIS A 118 -18.86 10.94 15.82
N ARG A 119 -18.61 11.18 17.11
CA ARG A 119 -17.24 11.26 17.63
C ARG A 119 -16.66 9.88 17.86
N ILE A 120 -15.44 9.69 17.34
CA ILE A 120 -14.66 8.47 17.48
C ILE A 120 -13.36 8.83 18.18
N PHE A 121 -12.93 7.96 19.09
CA PHE A 121 -11.59 7.96 19.64
C PHE A 121 -10.81 6.81 19.02
N MET A 122 -9.58 7.08 18.58
CA MET A 122 -8.64 6.07 18.08
C MET A 122 -7.24 6.38 18.61
N GLY A 123 -6.67 5.41 19.28
CA GLY A 123 -5.29 5.42 19.75
C GLY A 123 -4.59 4.12 19.40
N PRO A 124 -3.35 3.92 19.88
CA PRO A 124 -2.60 2.70 19.65
C PRO A 124 -3.36 1.42 20.00
N GLU A 125 -3.98 1.38 21.16
CA GLU A 125 -4.69 0.20 21.65
C GLU A 125 -5.96 -0.08 20.84
N GLU A 126 -6.73 0.95 20.49
CA GLU A 126 -7.93 0.83 19.66
C GLU A 126 -7.59 0.36 18.26
N SER A 127 -6.56 0.94 17.64
CA SER A 127 -6.11 0.53 16.31
C SER A 127 -5.66 -0.93 16.31
N MET A 128 -4.90 -1.37 17.31
CA MET A 128 -4.47 -2.77 17.41
C MET A 128 -5.65 -3.71 17.66
N ARG A 129 -6.62 -3.33 18.50
CA ARG A 129 -7.82 -4.12 18.73
C ARG A 129 -8.62 -4.31 17.44
N ILE A 130 -8.82 -3.23 16.69
CA ILE A 130 -9.56 -3.26 15.43
C ILE A 130 -8.83 -4.18 14.43
N GLN A 131 -7.52 -4.03 14.26
CA GLN A 131 -6.74 -4.85 13.33
C GLN A 131 -6.68 -6.32 13.77
N SER A 132 -6.64 -6.61 15.06
CA SER A 132 -6.75 -7.97 15.61
C SER A 132 -8.12 -8.60 15.28
N ASN A 133 -9.22 -7.84 15.42
CA ASN A 133 -10.56 -8.29 15.02
C ASN A 133 -10.67 -8.53 13.51
N LEU A 134 -10.00 -7.71 12.69
CA LEU A 134 -9.93 -7.90 11.24
C LEU A 134 -9.09 -9.12 10.86
N GLY A 135 -8.07 -9.48 11.65
CA GLY A 135 -7.28 -10.70 11.51
C GLY A 135 -6.32 -10.71 10.31
N SER A 136 -5.80 -9.55 9.91
CA SER A 136 -4.76 -9.47 8.86
C SER A 136 -3.46 -10.17 9.26
N ASP A 137 -2.56 -10.42 8.29
CA ASP A 137 -1.23 -10.97 8.57
C ASP A 137 -0.27 -9.90 9.07
N ILE A 138 -0.41 -8.69 8.52
CA ILE A 138 0.41 -7.53 8.85
C ILE A 138 -0.50 -6.42 9.35
N ALA A 139 -0.27 -5.99 10.59
CA ALA A 139 -0.90 -4.82 11.19
C ALA A 139 0.11 -3.65 11.19
N MET A 140 -0.30 -2.50 10.63
CA MET A 140 0.52 -1.29 10.70
C MET A 140 0.32 -0.58 12.04
N ALA A 141 1.41 -0.10 12.64
CA ALA A 141 1.34 0.65 13.87
C ALA A 141 0.55 1.95 13.71
N PHE A 142 -0.20 2.34 14.74
CA PHE A 142 -0.88 3.64 14.75
C PHE A 142 0.15 4.77 14.84
N ASP A 143 0.10 5.70 13.89
CA ASP A 143 1.07 6.77 13.71
C ASP A 143 0.40 8.12 13.47
N GLU A 144 1.16 9.19 13.60
CA GLU A 144 0.73 10.53 13.22
C GLU A 144 1.41 10.96 11.92
N CYS A 145 0.62 10.95 10.82
CA CYS A 145 1.04 11.51 9.54
C CYS A 145 0.84 13.03 9.55
N VAL A 146 1.93 13.81 9.53
CA VAL A 146 1.85 15.27 9.50
C VAL A 146 1.62 15.78 8.08
N GLU A 147 0.97 16.96 7.98
CA GLU A 147 0.75 17.63 6.69
C GLU A 147 2.07 18.12 6.08
N ASN A 148 2.11 18.23 4.76
CA ASN A 148 3.24 18.84 4.05
C ASN A 148 2.78 20.17 3.42
N PRO A 149 3.47 21.31 3.70
CA PRO A 149 4.65 21.43 4.57
C PRO A 149 4.32 21.43 6.07
N ALA A 150 5.21 20.88 6.88
CA ALA A 150 5.15 20.94 8.34
C ALA A 150 6.25 21.81 8.93
N THR A 151 6.02 22.43 10.10
CA THR A 151 7.09 23.07 10.83
C THR A 151 7.97 22.04 11.54
N TYR A 152 9.27 22.31 11.66
CA TYR A 152 10.21 21.40 12.32
C TYR A 152 9.82 21.05 13.77
N PRO A 153 9.44 22.02 14.65
CA PRO A 153 9.03 21.69 16.00
C PRO A 153 7.81 20.76 16.07
N TYR A 154 6.83 20.96 15.18
CA TYR A 154 5.65 20.10 15.13
C TYR A 154 6.01 18.70 14.62
N ALA A 155 6.79 18.59 13.53
CA ALA A 155 7.25 17.32 13.00
C ALA A 155 8.06 16.52 14.04
N LYS A 156 8.91 17.19 14.81
CA LYS A 156 9.67 16.58 15.91
C LYS A 156 8.75 16.03 16.99
N ALA A 157 7.82 16.84 17.49
CA ALA A 157 6.88 16.41 18.53
C ALA A 157 6.00 15.24 18.06
N SER A 158 5.60 15.23 16.79
CA SER A 158 4.85 14.14 16.14
C SER A 158 5.67 12.84 16.07
N CYS A 159 6.95 12.93 15.66
CA CYS A 159 7.85 11.76 15.64
C CYS A 159 8.03 11.16 17.03
N GLU A 160 8.28 11.99 18.04
CA GLU A 160 8.43 11.55 19.41
C GLU A 160 7.16 10.85 19.94
N ARG A 161 5.98 11.36 19.60
CA ARG A 161 4.69 10.75 19.93
C ARG A 161 4.52 9.42 19.20
N THR A 162 4.77 9.39 17.89
CA THR A 162 4.67 8.17 17.08
C THR A 162 5.58 7.06 17.60
N ALA A 163 6.80 7.39 18.05
CA ALA A 163 7.69 6.40 18.66
C ALA A 163 7.11 5.82 19.98
N ARG A 164 6.51 6.66 20.82
CA ARG A 164 5.83 6.18 22.06
C ARG A 164 4.59 5.35 21.72
N TRP A 165 3.80 5.78 20.75
CA TRP A 165 2.63 5.03 20.27
C TRP A 165 3.00 3.66 19.71
N LEU A 166 4.13 3.55 19.00
CA LEU A 166 4.60 2.27 18.48
C LEU A 166 4.89 1.27 19.61
N ALA A 167 5.50 1.71 20.71
CA ALA A 167 5.72 0.84 21.87
C ALA A 167 4.40 0.34 22.49
N ARG A 168 3.38 1.20 22.56
CA ARG A 168 2.02 0.84 23.01
C ARG A 168 1.35 -0.12 22.03
N CYS A 169 1.46 0.11 20.71
CA CYS A 169 0.96 -0.82 19.70
C CYS A 169 1.57 -2.22 19.87
N LYS A 170 2.88 -2.31 20.09
CA LYS A 170 3.57 -3.60 20.30
C LYS A 170 3.01 -4.36 21.49
N GLN A 171 2.80 -3.67 22.61
CA GLN A 171 2.23 -4.29 23.82
C GLN A 171 0.77 -4.71 23.62
N ALA A 172 -0.04 -3.83 22.98
CA ALA A 172 -1.44 -4.09 22.74
C ALA A 172 -1.65 -5.28 21.79
N LEU A 173 -0.91 -5.31 20.65
CA LEU A 173 -1.04 -6.42 19.71
C LEU A 173 -0.58 -7.76 20.32
N ALA A 174 0.50 -7.76 21.08
CA ALA A 174 0.93 -8.98 21.77
C ALA A 174 -0.13 -9.51 22.73
N LYS A 175 -0.85 -8.62 23.43
CA LYS A 175 -1.99 -8.98 24.28
C LYS A 175 -3.13 -9.59 23.46
N TYR A 176 -3.56 -8.93 22.38
CA TYR A 176 -4.68 -9.40 21.55
C TYR A 176 -4.35 -10.71 20.83
N ASN A 177 -3.12 -10.90 20.37
CA ASN A 177 -2.69 -12.16 19.76
C ASN A 177 -2.67 -13.34 20.73
N ALA A 178 -2.58 -13.08 22.05
CA ALA A 178 -2.62 -14.10 23.09
C ALA A 178 -4.05 -14.44 23.58
N GLU A 179 -5.08 -13.71 23.12
CA GLU A 179 -6.46 -13.98 23.48
C GLU A 179 -6.96 -15.31 22.87
N PRO A 180 -7.75 -16.11 23.59
CA PRO A 180 -8.21 -17.42 23.09
C PRO A 180 -9.07 -17.35 21.82
N ASP A 181 -9.71 -16.20 21.56
CA ASP A 181 -10.57 -15.94 20.41
C ASP A 181 -9.91 -15.00 19.37
N ALA A 182 -8.57 -14.86 19.43
CA ALA A 182 -7.81 -14.12 18.44
C ALA A 182 -8.04 -14.70 17.03
N VAL A 183 -8.43 -13.86 16.08
CA VAL A 183 -8.70 -14.29 14.69
C VAL A 183 -7.41 -14.78 14.03
N ASN A 184 -6.32 -14.06 14.21
CA ASN A 184 -5.00 -14.44 13.69
C ASN A 184 -3.92 -14.23 14.77
N PRO A 185 -3.62 -15.26 15.60
CA PRO A 185 -2.57 -15.18 16.64
C PRO A 185 -1.17 -14.91 16.09
N GLY A 186 -0.96 -15.16 14.79
CA GLY A 186 0.31 -14.92 14.09
C GLY A 186 0.43 -13.54 13.44
N GLN A 187 -0.51 -12.62 13.70
CA GLN A 187 -0.48 -11.27 13.15
C GLN A 187 0.78 -10.50 13.56
N GLN A 188 1.46 -9.87 12.60
CA GLN A 188 2.74 -9.20 12.78
C GLN A 188 2.57 -7.68 12.79
N LEU A 189 3.21 -6.99 13.75
CA LEU A 189 3.24 -5.53 13.80
C LEU A 189 4.40 -4.99 12.97
N TRP A 190 4.13 -4.05 12.06
CA TRP A 190 5.15 -3.27 11.38
C TRP A 190 5.16 -1.81 11.85
N GLY A 191 6.36 -1.26 12.08
CA GLY A 191 6.57 0.12 12.50
C GLY A 191 6.58 1.08 11.33
N ILE A 192 6.20 2.35 11.57
CA ILE A 192 6.17 3.39 10.54
C ILE A 192 7.15 4.50 10.91
N ASN A 193 8.12 4.76 10.02
CA ASN A 193 9.02 5.90 10.11
C ASN A 193 8.31 7.17 9.66
N GLN A 194 8.34 8.20 10.49
CA GLN A 194 7.81 9.53 10.23
C GLN A 194 8.93 10.61 10.34
N GLY A 195 8.64 11.87 10.03
CA GLY A 195 9.61 12.98 10.12
C GLY A 195 9.44 14.03 9.04
N ALA A 196 8.27 14.06 8.35
CA ALA A 196 8.02 14.96 7.22
C ALA A 196 9.17 14.88 6.19
N THR A 197 9.68 16.03 5.73
CA THR A 197 10.83 16.13 4.81
C THR A 197 12.15 16.47 5.51
N PHE A 198 12.23 16.29 6.84
CA PHE A 198 13.42 16.58 7.63
C PHE A 198 14.28 15.32 7.79
N LYS A 199 15.42 15.28 7.09
CA LYS A 199 16.32 14.10 7.06
C LYS A 199 16.81 13.69 8.45
N ASP A 200 17.17 14.64 9.30
CA ASP A 200 17.64 14.39 10.67
C ASP A 200 16.56 13.75 11.55
N LEU A 201 15.31 14.24 11.47
CA LEU A 201 14.18 13.62 12.17
C LEU A 201 13.87 12.22 11.65
N ARG A 202 13.92 12.01 10.34
CA ARG A 202 13.71 10.71 9.71
C ARG A 202 14.75 9.68 10.18
N ILE A 203 16.02 10.06 10.19
CA ILE A 203 17.13 9.21 10.66
C ILE A 203 16.95 8.89 12.13
N TRP A 204 16.79 9.92 12.97
CA TRP A 204 16.57 9.73 14.40
C TRP A 204 15.39 8.81 14.68
N HIS A 205 14.24 9.06 14.05
CA HIS A 205 13.03 8.25 14.28
C HIS A 205 13.21 6.81 13.81
N MET A 206 13.91 6.58 12.68
CA MET A 206 14.20 5.20 12.24
C MET A 206 15.07 4.45 13.25
N GLN A 207 16.10 5.13 13.78
CA GLN A 207 16.96 4.55 14.82
C GLN A 207 16.18 4.23 16.11
N GLU A 208 15.24 5.08 16.49
CA GLU A 208 14.40 4.85 17.68
C GLU A 208 13.47 3.64 17.51
N ILE A 209 12.73 3.61 16.39
CA ILE A 209 11.77 2.52 16.17
C ILE A 209 12.45 1.17 15.89
N ALA A 210 13.65 1.18 15.30
CA ALA A 210 14.43 -0.03 15.05
C ALA A 210 14.84 -0.77 16.35
N LYS A 211 14.98 -0.05 17.48
CA LYS A 211 15.27 -0.63 18.79
C LYS A 211 14.19 -1.63 19.27
N LEU A 212 12.98 -1.50 18.74
CA LEU A 212 11.88 -2.41 19.09
C LEU A 212 11.94 -3.77 18.39
N ASP A 213 12.86 -3.97 17.45
CA ASP A 213 13.06 -5.21 16.68
C ASP A 213 11.76 -5.81 16.15
N LEU A 214 11.04 -5.03 15.34
CA LEU A 214 9.77 -5.44 14.74
C LEU A 214 9.99 -6.35 13.52
N PRO A 215 8.96 -7.14 13.12
CA PRO A 215 9.00 -7.97 11.92
C PRO A 215 9.19 -7.20 10.61
N GLY A 216 8.81 -5.91 10.53
CA GLY A 216 8.97 -5.08 9.35
C GLY A 216 8.87 -3.58 9.66
N TYR A 217 9.27 -2.75 8.70
CA TYR A 217 9.27 -1.29 8.84
C TYR A 217 8.81 -0.62 7.57
N ALA A 218 8.03 0.44 7.74
CA ALA A 218 7.57 1.29 6.65
C ALA A 218 8.15 2.71 6.74
N ILE A 219 8.20 3.40 5.60
CA ILE A 219 8.38 4.84 5.49
C ILE A 219 7.01 5.43 5.15
N GLY A 220 6.42 6.17 6.07
CA GLY A 220 5.15 6.86 5.88
C GLY A 220 5.30 8.36 5.70
N GLY A 221 4.18 9.05 5.41
CA GLY A 221 4.15 10.50 5.31
C GLY A 221 4.98 11.09 4.17
N LEU A 222 5.16 10.35 3.09
CA LEU A 222 5.69 10.79 1.80
C LEU A 222 4.62 10.64 0.71
N ALA A 223 4.85 11.20 -0.48
CA ALA A 223 3.87 11.32 -1.57
C ALA A 223 2.59 12.08 -1.15
N VAL A 224 2.74 13.07 -0.27
CA VAL A 224 1.66 13.91 0.28
C VAL A 224 1.76 15.38 -0.20
N GLY A 225 2.47 15.62 -1.31
CA GLY A 225 2.59 16.92 -1.97
C GLY A 225 4.01 17.46 -2.11
N GLU A 226 5.02 16.76 -1.60
CA GLU A 226 6.43 17.10 -1.86
C GLU A 226 6.84 16.70 -3.29
N PRO A 227 7.87 17.35 -3.88
CA PRO A 227 8.49 16.91 -5.12
C PRO A 227 9.05 15.48 -5.01
N THR A 228 8.99 14.74 -6.10
CA THR A 228 9.46 13.33 -6.17
C THR A 228 10.92 13.18 -5.74
N GLU A 229 11.77 14.14 -6.11
CA GLU A 229 13.20 14.16 -5.75
C GLU A 229 13.40 14.26 -4.23
N VAL A 230 12.54 15.04 -3.54
CA VAL A 230 12.56 15.15 -2.08
C VAL A 230 12.18 13.80 -1.44
N MET A 231 11.18 13.11 -1.98
CA MET A 231 10.82 11.76 -1.53
C MET A 231 12.02 10.80 -1.68
N TYR A 232 12.69 10.78 -2.82
CA TYR A 232 13.88 9.94 -3.03
C TYR A 232 15.03 10.29 -2.10
N ASP A 233 15.28 11.56 -1.87
CA ASP A 233 16.28 12.06 -0.93
C ASP A 233 16.02 11.60 0.51
N ILE A 234 14.76 11.51 0.92
CA ILE A 234 14.37 11.00 2.24
C ILE A 234 14.59 9.48 2.31
N ILE A 235 14.20 8.73 1.28
CA ILE A 235 14.44 7.29 1.22
C ILE A 235 15.95 7.00 1.33
N ASP A 236 16.77 7.70 0.54
CA ASP A 236 18.23 7.54 0.56
C ASP A 236 18.85 7.90 1.92
N ALA A 237 18.28 8.88 2.63
CA ALA A 237 18.75 9.25 3.97
C ALA A 237 18.38 8.22 5.05
N VAL A 238 17.22 7.56 4.93
CA VAL A 238 16.69 6.61 5.93
C VAL A 238 17.21 5.20 5.68
N GLU A 239 17.40 4.81 4.42
CA GLU A 239 17.76 3.45 4.00
C GLU A 239 18.93 2.84 4.79
N PRO A 240 20.05 3.54 5.06
CA PRO A 240 21.18 2.96 5.81
C PRO A 240 20.85 2.55 7.26
N TYR A 241 19.78 3.13 7.82
CA TYR A 241 19.35 2.87 9.21
C TYR A 241 18.19 1.86 9.29
N MET A 242 17.63 1.46 8.16
CA MET A 242 16.62 0.40 8.12
C MET A 242 17.27 -0.96 8.31
N PRO A 243 16.72 -1.85 9.19
CA PRO A 243 17.25 -3.18 9.37
C PRO A 243 17.35 -3.97 8.06
N LYS A 244 18.52 -4.57 7.79
CA LYS A 244 18.78 -5.28 6.53
C LYS A 244 18.02 -6.60 6.40
N ASN A 245 17.72 -7.23 7.52
CA ASN A 245 17.03 -8.52 7.62
C ASN A 245 15.51 -8.40 7.81
N LYS A 246 14.95 -7.22 7.58
CA LYS A 246 13.51 -6.95 7.68
C LYS A 246 12.98 -6.41 6.36
N PRO A 247 11.69 -6.65 6.03
CA PRO A 247 11.05 -6.02 4.87
C PRO A 247 10.90 -4.52 5.07
N ARG A 248 10.94 -3.78 3.97
CA ARG A 248 10.89 -2.32 3.89
C ARG A 248 9.72 -1.89 3.01
N TYR A 249 8.82 -1.12 3.55
CA TYR A 249 7.61 -0.71 2.88
C TYR A 249 7.55 0.81 2.70
N LEU A 250 7.33 1.29 1.48
CA LEU A 250 7.07 2.69 1.16
C LEU A 250 5.57 2.89 0.95
N MET A 251 4.92 3.58 1.90
CA MET A 251 3.47 3.71 1.96
C MET A 251 2.93 4.70 0.93
N GLY A 252 1.85 4.32 0.25
CA GLY A 252 1.09 5.19 -0.66
C GLY A 252 1.75 5.51 -2.00
N VAL A 253 2.84 4.81 -2.35
CA VAL A 253 3.62 5.06 -3.57
C VAL A 253 3.45 3.91 -4.57
N GLY A 254 3.22 4.17 -5.83
CA GLY A 254 2.95 5.41 -6.56
C GLY A 254 2.87 5.12 -8.04
N THR A 255 3.50 5.98 -8.87
CA THR A 255 3.57 5.71 -10.30
C THR A 255 4.53 4.54 -10.60
N PRO A 256 4.44 3.91 -11.80
CA PRO A 256 5.40 2.88 -12.20
C PRO A 256 6.87 3.32 -12.04
N SER A 257 7.19 4.54 -12.43
CA SER A 257 8.50 5.15 -12.26
C SER A 257 8.92 5.23 -10.80
N ASN A 258 8.01 5.71 -9.92
CA ASN A 258 8.30 5.80 -8.47
C ASN A 258 8.60 4.42 -7.87
N ILE A 259 7.91 3.37 -8.30
CA ILE A 259 8.15 2.01 -7.83
C ILE A 259 9.55 1.55 -8.24
N ILE A 260 9.90 1.65 -9.54
CA ILE A 260 11.22 1.24 -10.05
C ILE A 260 12.34 1.99 -9.30
N GLU A 261 12.22 3.32 -9.18
CA GLU A 261 13.20 4.16 -8.50
C GLU A 261 13.32 3.89 -6.99
N SER A 262 12.21 3.53 -6.35
CA SER A 262 12.24 3.18 -4.92
C SER A 262 12.77 1.77 -4.67
N VAL A 263 12.54 0.82 -5.58
CA VAL A 263 13.23 -0.48 -5.55
C VAL A 263 14.73 -0.30 -5.67
N ALA A 264 15.20 0.56 -6.58
CA ALA A 264 16.63 0.90 -6.70
C ALA A 264 17.23 1.47 -5.42
N ARG A 265 16.39 2.00 -4.51
CA ARG A 265 16.76 2.53 -3.18
C ARG A 265 16.50 1.57 -2.02
N GLY A 266 16.17 0.31 -2.31
CA GLY A 266 16.07 -0.76 -1.33
C GLY A 266 14.70 -0.94 -0.68
N ILE A 267 13.61 -0.55 -1.34
CA ILE A 267 12.24 -0.77 -0.89
C ILE A 267 11.69 -2.08 -1.46
N ASP A 268 10.94 -2.83 -0.63
CA ASP A 268 10.42 -4.16 -0.92
C ASP A 268 8.90 -4.19 -1.16
N PHE A 269 8.12 -3.35 -0.45
CA PHE A 269 6.66 -3.34 -0.46
C PHE A 269 6.11 -1.98 -0.88
N PHE A 270 5.04 -1.99 -1.65
CA PHE A 270 4.36 -0.80 -2.18
C PHE A 270 2.85 -0.98 -2.13
N ASP A 271 2.13 0.13 -1.94
CA ASP A 271 0.70 0.25 -2.18
C ASP A 271 0.39 1.60 -2.80
N CYS A 272 -0.69 1.69 -3.53
CA CYS A 272 -1.28 2.95 -3.92
C CYS A 272 -2.72 2.75 -4.41
N VAL A 273 -3.62 3.64 -4.05
CA VAL A 273 -4.99 3.66 -4.62
C VAL A 273 -5.03 4.17 -6.05
N MET A 274 -3.94 4.82 -6.50
CA MET A 274 -3.87 5.52 -7.80
C MET A 274 -4.12 4.60 -9.00
N PRO A 275 -3.58 3.37 -9.10
CA PRO A 275 -3.84 2.51 -10.24
C PRO A 275 -5.33 2.23 -10.45
N ALA A 276 -6.05 1.84 -9.39
CA ALA A 276 -7.48 1.59 -9.43
C ALA A 276 -8.29 2.89 -9.62
N ARG A 277 -7.90 3.99 -8.95
CA ARG A 277 -8.55 5.29 -9.09
C ARG A 277 -8.42 5.83 -10.52
N ASN A 278 -7.22 5.83 -11.07
CA ASN A 278 -6.95 6.28 -12.44
C ASN A 278 -7.72 5.45 -13.48
N ALA A 279 -7.74 4.12 -13.31
CA ALA A 279 -8.46 3.21 -14.17
C ALA A 279 -9.96 3.54 -14.27
N ARG A 280 -10.60 3.81 -13.13
CA ARG A 280 -12.02 4.20 -13.10
C ARG A 280 -12.30 5.50 -13.87
N HIS A 281 -11.29 6.34 -14.07
CA HIS A 281 -11.38 7.58 -14.86
C HIS A 281 -10.82 7.43 -16.28
N GLY A 282 -10.38 6.22 -16.67
CA GLY A 282 -9.93 5.90 -18.03
C GLY A 282 -8.43 6.12 -18.27
N LYS A 283 -7.62 6.43 -17.23
CA LYS A 283 -6.15 6.43 -17.37
C LYS A 283 -5.62 5.03 -17.12
N LEU A 284 -5.00 4.44 -18.15
CA LEU A 284 -4.48 3.08 -18.14
C LEU A 284 -2.96 3.10 -18.34
N PHE A 285 -2.28 2.12 -17.73
CA PHE A 285 -0.83 1.94 -17.84
C PHE A 285 -0.51 0.81 -18.81
N THR A 286 0.50 1.02 -19.64
CA THR A 286 1.00 0.03 -20.61
C THR A 286 2.54 0.01 -20.57
N TRP A 287 3.16 -0.99 -21.18
CA TRP A 287 4.62 -1.07 -21.33
C TRP A 287 5.21 0.00 -22.25
N GLN A 288 4.35 0.78 -22.90
CA GLN A 288 4.76 1.91 -23.75
C GLN A 288 4.53 3.28 -23.10
N GLY A 289 3.81 3.32 -21.97
CA GLY A 289 3.44 4.54 -21.27
C GLY A 289 1.97 4.56 -20.83
N ALA A 290 1.50 5.70 -20.35
CA ALA A 290 0.16 5.90 -19.84
C ALA A 290 -0.78 6.48 -20.92
N MET A 291 -1.97 5.86 -21.08
CA MET A 291 -2.96 6.28 -22.07
C MET A 291 -4.27 6.73 -21.41
N ASN A 292 -5.02 7.62 -22.09
CA ASN A 292 -6.38 7.95 -21.70
C ASN A 292 -7.37 7.29 -22.65
N MET A 293 -8.05 6.26 -22.17
CA MET A 293 -8.99 5.44 -22.96
C MET A 293 -10.18 6.24 -23.53
N LYS A 294 -10.49 7.42 -22.98
CA LYS A 294 -11.58 8.28 -23.47
C LYS A 294 -11.25 9.06 -24.73
N ASN A 295 -9.99 9.06 -25.19
CA ASN A 295 -9.55 9.80 -26.36
C ASN A 295 -10.25 9.32 -27.64
N ALA A 296 -10.53 10.29 -28.55
CA ALA A 296 -11.23 10.02 -29.81
C ALA A 296 -10.43 9.09 -30.75
N LYS A 297 -9.10 9.11 -30.67
CA LYS A 297 -8.24 8.26 -31.51
C LYS A 297 -8.51 6.76 -31.38
N TYR A 298 -9.17 6.31 -30.30
CA TYR A 298 -9.49 4.90 -30.06
C TYR A 298 -10.89 4.48 -30.55
N ILE A 299 -11.63 5.32 -31.28
CA ILE A 299 -13.00 4.99 -31.75
C ILE A 299 -13.00 3.73 -32.63
N TYR A 300 -12.01 3.61 -33.52
CA TYR A 300 -11.89 2.50 -34.47
C TYR A 300 -10.68 1.61 -34.20
N ASP A 301 -10.11 1.68 -32.96
CA ASP A 301 -8.93 0.93 -32.57
C ASP A 301 -9.34 -0.44 -32.05
N ASP A 302 -9.13 -1.48 -32.85
CA ASP A 302 -9.46 -2.87 -32.54
C ASP A 302 -8.35 -3.59 -31.73
N SER A 303 -7.21 -2.92 -31.49
CA SER A 303 -6.13 -3.46 -30.70
C SER A 303 -6.48 -3.56 -29.20
N PRO A 304 -5.79 -4.45 -28.45
CA PRO A 304 -5.93 -4.50 -26.98
C PRO A 304 -5.40 -3.22 -26.34
N ILE A 305 -5.70 -3.01 -25.04
CA ILE A 305 -5.13 -1.89 -24.26
C ILE A 305 -3.62 -1.83 -24.44
N ASP A 306 -2.96 -2.96 -24.27
CA ASP A 306 -1.52 -3.12 -24.46
C ASP A 306 -1.25 -4.44 -25.19
N PRO A 307 -0.66 -4.39 -26.41
CA PRO A 307 -0.29 -5.61 -27.14
C PRO A 307 0.76 -6.50 -26.45
N GLN A 308 1.51 -5.95 -25.50
CA GLN A 308 2.50 -6.70 -24.72
C GLN A 308 1.94 -7.25 -23.41
N CYS A 309 0.65 -7.02 -23.14
CA CYS A 309 -0.02 -7.44 -21.90
C CYS A 309 -0.90 -8.64 -22.15
N ASP A 310 -0.73 -9.68 -21.35
CA ASP A 310 -1.49 -10.92 -21.41
C ASP A 310 -2.60 -11.02 -20.36
N CYS A 311 -3.02 -9.90 -19.76
CA CYS A 311 -4.11 -9.90 -18.79
C CYS A 311 -5.45 -10.35 -19.40
N PRO A 312 -6.42 -10.81 -18.59
CA PRO A 312 -7.72 -11.28 -19.08
C PRO A 312 -8.45 -10.25 -19.95
N VAL A 313 -8.19 -8.95 -19.74
CA VAL A 313 -8.80 -7.85 -20.50
C VAL A 313 -8.15 -7.71 -21.88
N CYS A 314 -6.82 -7.62 -21.94
CA CYS A 314 -6.08 -7.46 -23.20
C CYS A 314 -6.25 -8.66 -24.14
N ARG A 315 -6.47 -9.86 -23.59
CA ARG A 315 -6.73 -11.08 -24.40
C ARG A 315 -8.10 -11.08 -25.09
N ARG A 316 -9.04 -10.20 -24.69
CA ARG A 316 -10.46 -10.29 -25.10
C ARG A 316 -11.05 -9.02 -25.68
N TYR A 317 -10.63 -7.87 -25.20
CA TYR A 317 -11.33 -6.62 -25.45
C TYR A 317 -10.47 -5.61 -26.19
N SER A 318 -11.07 -4.95 -27.17
CA SER A 318 -10.41 -3.88 -27.92
C SER A 318 -10.50 -2.53 -27.20
N ARG A 319 -9.61 -1.62 -27.55
CA ARG A 319 -9.64 -0.22 -27.09
C ARG A 319 -10.96 0.46 -27.50
N ALA A 320 -11.44 0.21 -28.71
CA ALA A 320 -12.72 0.75 -29.19
C ALA A 320 -13.89 0.35 -28.30
N TYR A 321 -13.97 -0.94 -27.90
CA TYR A 321 -15.02 -1.43 -27.03
C TYR A 321 -14.95 -0.82 -25.63
N ILE A 322 -13.76 -0.81 -25.00
CA ILE A 322 -13.58 -0.24 -23.66
C ILE A 322 -13.88 1.26 -23.66
N ARG A 323 -13.44 1.97 -24.71
CA ARG A 323 -13.79 3.37 -24.89
C ARG A 323 -15.31 3.58 -25.02
N HIS A 324 -16.00 2.74 -25.79
CA HIS A 324 -17.46 2.76 -25.89
C HIS A 324 -18.11 2.64 -24.52
N LEU A 325 -17.69 1.66 -23.71
CA LEU A 325 -18.21 1.45 -22.35
C LEU A 325 -18.03 2.70 -21.46
N PHE A 326 -16.88 3.40 -21.54
CA PHE A 326 -16.70 4.66 -20.82
C PHE A 326 -17.64 5.78 -21.30
N LYS A 327 -17.95 5.82 -22.61
CA LYS A 327 -18.85 6.82 -23.18
C LYS A 327 -20.32 6.52 -22.88
N ALA A 328 -20.66 5.24 -22.75
CA ALA A 328 -21.99 4.77 -22.36
C ALA A 328 -22.17 4.74 -20.82
N GLU A 329 -21.14 5.12 -20.05
CA GLU A 329 -21.13 5.11 -18.59
C GLU A 329 -21.41 3.72 -17.97
N GLU A 330 -21.09 2.66 -18.71
CA GLU A 330 -21.25 1.29 -18.24
C GLU A 330 -20.23 0.95 -17.12
N MET A 331 -20.69 0.33 -16.03
CA MET A 331 -19.84 -0.08 -14.92
C MET A 331 -18.73 -1.06 -15.36
N LEU A 332 -18.96 -1.83 -16.40
CA LEU A 332 -17.99 -2.75 -16.98
C LEU A 332 -16.71 -2.04 -17.43
N ALA A 333 -16.79 -0.78 -17.88
CA ALA A 333 -15.62 0.03 -18.20
C ALA A 333 -14.64 0.12 -17.03
N MET A 334 -15.18 0.39 -15.82
CA MET A 334 -14.37 0.52 -14.60
C MET A 334 -13.76 -0.83 -14.21
N ARG A 335 -14.57 -1.91 -14.24
CA ARG A 335 -14.09 -3.27 -13.88
C ARG A 335 -12.93 -3.71 -14.78
N LEU A 336 -13.09 -3.64 -16.09
CA LEU A 336 -12.05 -4.04 -17.05
C LEU A 336 -10.79 -3.19 -16.90
N SER A 337 -10.95 -1.87 -16.76
CA SER A 337 -9.83 -0.94 -16.62
C SER A 337 -9.06 -1.14 -15.32
N VAL A 338 -9.76 -1.37 -14.19
CA VAL A 338 -9.12 -1.64 -12.89
C VAL A 338 -8.39 -2.98 -12.92
N MET A 339 -9.01 -4.01 -13.48
CA MET A 339 -8.37 -5.33 -13.65
C MET A 339 -7.06 -5.22 -14.45
N HIS A 340 -7.08 -4.50 -15.57
CA HIS A 340 -5.87 -4.29 -16.38
C HIS A 340 -4.78 -3.54 -15.61
N ASN A 341 -5.11 -2.42 -14.96
CA ASN A 341 -4.11 -1.62 -14.26
C ASN A 341 -3.49 -2.38 -13.07
N LEU A 342 -4.29 -3.13 -12.29
CA LEU A 342 -3.76 -3.91 -11.17
C LEU A 342 -2.91 -5.08 -11.67
N TYR A 343 -3.32 -5.74 -12.75
CA TYR A 343 -2.48 -6.74 -13.42
C TYR A 343 -1.14 -6.15 -13.87
N PHE A 344 -1.16 -4.97 -14.49
CA PHE A 344 0.05 -4.28 -14.91
C PHE A 344 1.01 -4.02 -13.73
N TYR A 345 0.50 -3.56 -12.58
CA TYR A 345 1.33 -3.31 -11.39
C TYR A 345 1.88 -4.60 -10.77
N ASN A 346 1.10 -5.67 -10.75
CA ASN A 346 1.57 -6.98 -10.30
C ASN A 346 2.68 -7.50 -11.23
N LYS A 347 2.49 -7.36 -12.55
CA LYS A 347 3.50 -7.74 -13.56
C LYS A 347 4.74 -6.85 -13.53
N LEU A 348 4.59 -5.56 -13.24
CA LEU A 348 5.73 -4.65 -13.08
C LEU A 348 6.66 -5.16 -11.98
N THR A 349 6.11 -5.46 -10.80
CA THR A 349 6.93 -5.98 -9.69
C THR A 349 7.44 -7.40 -9.96
N GLU A 350 6.72 -8.24 -10.70
CA GLU A 350 7.21 -9.54 -11.16
C GLU A 350 8.43 -9.38 -12.07
N LYS A 351 8.35 -8.54 -13.12
CA LYS A 351 9.49 -8.28 -14.02
C LYS A 351 10.69 -7.65 -13.31
N ILE A 352 10.45 -6.82 -12.30
CA ILE A 352 11.53 -6.30 -11.44
C ILE A 352 12.22 -7.44 -10.69
N ARG A 353 11.46 -8.41 -10.13
CA ARG A 353 12.04 -9.59 -9.47
C ARG A 353 12.85 -10.44 -10.45
N ASP A 354 12.31 -10.69 -11.64
CA ASP A 354 13.00 -11.44 -12.70
C ASP A 354 14.34 -10.77 -13.06
N ALA A 355 14.32 -9.45 -13.29
CA ALA A 355 15.52 -8.67 -13.57
C ALA A 355 16.55 -8.71 -12.42
N LEU A 356 16.09 -8.67 -11.15
CA LEU A 356 16.97 -8.85 -10.00
C LEU A 356 17.55 -10.26 -9.92
N ASP A 357 16.75 -11.29 -10.19
CA ASP A 357 17.20 -12.68 -10.19
C ASP A 357 18.22 -12.93 -11.33
N GLU A 358 18.07 -12.28 -12.47
CA GLU A 358 19.00 -12.33 -13.59
C GLU A 358 20.24 -11.42 -13.41
N GLY A 359 20.17 -10.35 -12.60
CA GLY A 359 21.22 -9.34 -12.43
C GLY A 359 21.21 -8.30 -13.55
N THR A 360 20.03 -7.98 -14.06
CA THR A 360 19.78 -7.03 -15.18
C THR A 360 18.87 -5.87 -14.74
N PHE A 361 18.70 -5.66 -13.45
CA PHE A 361 17.80 -4.62 -12.94
C PHE A 361 18.23 -3.20 -13.33
N ALA A 362 19.54 -2.94 -13.43
CA ALA A 362 20.05 -1.66 -13.90
C ALA A 362 19.57 -1.34 -15.33
N ASP A 363 19.59 -2.33 -16.24
CA ASP A 363 19.09 -2.18 -17.62
C ASP A 363 17.58 -2.00 -17.65
N PHE A 364 16.83 -2.79 -16.87
CA PHE A 364 15.39 -2.65 -16.72
C PHE A 364 15.01 -1.23 -16.23
N ARG A 365 15.71 -0.72 -15.22
CA ARG A 365 15.51 0.62 -14.70
C ARG A 365 15.77 1.68 -15.77
N ALA A 366 16.87 1.56 -16.50
CA ALA A 366 17.24 2.50 -17.57
C ALA A 366 16.19 2.55 -18.68
N GLU A 367 15.61 1.41 -19.06
CA GLU A 367 14.58 1.31 -20.10
C GLU A 367 13.22 1.85 -19.64
N TYR A 368 12.76 1.47 -18.44
CA TYR A 368 11.36 1.64 -18.05
C TYR A 368 11.09 2.79 -17.08
N SER A 369 12.07 3.27 -16.29
CA SER A 369 11.83 4.23 -15.21
C SER A 369 11.17 5.53 -15.68
N ARG A 370 11.51 6.07 -16.86
CA ARG A 370 10.86 7.26 -17.40
C ARG A 370 9.70 6.93 -18.33
N LYS A 371 9.89 5.93 -19.17
CA LYS A 371 8.97 5.54 -20.23
C LYS A 371 7.54 5.26 -19.72
N LEU A 372 7.41 4.55 -18.61
CA LEU A 372 6.11 4.08 -18.13
C LEU A 372 5.18 5.20 -17.62
N ASP A 373 5.71 6.35 -17.27
CA ASP A 373 4.91 7.52 -16.84
C ASP A 373 4.62 8.50 -17.99
N GLU A 374 5.24 8.31 -19.16
CA GLU A 374 5.00 9.13 -20.34
C GLU A 374 3.57 8.95 -20.87
N LYS A 375 2.99 10.02 -21.42
CA LYS A 375 1.67 9.95 -22.06
C LYS A 375 1.82 9.50 -23.50
N ILE A 376 1.00 8.53 -23.93
CA ILE A 376 0.92 8.01 -25.28
C ILE A 376 -0.43 8.25 -25.95
#